data_cf6e381d7a54b8594c0698dfc8841580
#
_entry.id   cf6e381d7a54b8594c0698dfc8841580
#
_cell.length_a   1.000
_cell.length_b   1.000
_cell.length_c   1.000
_cell.angle_alpha   90.00
_cell.angle_beta   90.00
_cell.angle_gamma   90.00
#
_symmetry.space_group_name_H-M   'P 1'
#
loop_
_entity.id
_entity.type
_entity.pdbx_description
1 polymer ?
#
loop_
_entity_poly.entity_id
_entity_poly.type
_entity_poly.pdbx_seq_one_letter_code
_entity_poly.pdbx_strand_id
1 'polypeptide(L)'
;MRKLFFLAFLPLFSFSQNVDHWETVVLDNDIWRYLEGTFEPDTNWRKLSFNDASWLQGQGGIGYGDGDDSTVISAVTSLYLRKTFAIIDTSEIAEAILHLDYDDAFVAYLNNVEIARANIGTVGDHPAFNQGSTSLHEAQMYQGGNPDQFIINTQLLNNILNQGSNVLSVQVHNDNISSSDLTARIFLSLGIITTTTNYSPTPSWFQPPLIFTTSNLPIIVINTNGQTIVDDPRIVCDMGVIDNGSGVINSISDPFNDYNGKISIEYRGSSSQSFPKKAYALETQDLIGNNNNISLLGMPVENDWILYAPYSDKALMRN
;
A
#
# COMPACT_ATOMS: atom_id res chain seq x y z
N MET A 1 -11.87 11.48 52.66
CA MET A 1 -11.89 12.32 51.43
C MET A 1 -11.13 11.59 50.32
N ARG A 2 -11.85 10.95 49.38
CA ARG A 2 -11.24 10.30 48.19
C ARG A 2 -11.13 11.35 47.10
N LYS A 3 -9.91 11.64 46.66
CA LYS A 3 -9.64 12.50 45.52
C LYS A 3 -9.90 11.69 44.24
N LEU A 4 -10.91 12.08 43.48
CA LEU A 4 -11.23 11.55 42.15
C LEU A 4 -10.30 12.28 41.16
N PHE A 5 -9.36 11.55 40.51
CA PHE A 5 -8.58 12.07 39.38
C PHE A 5 -9.42 11.83 38.10
N PHE A 6 -9.89 12.89 37.50
CA PHE A 6 -10.43 12.86 36.14
C PHE A 6 -9.24 12.89 35.15
N LEU A 7 -9.00 11.78 34.48
CA LEU A 7 -8.12 11.73 33.31
C LEU A 7 -8.97 12.14 32.10
N ALA A 8 -8.83 13.37 31.63
CA ALA A 8 -9.44 13.82 30.38
C ALA A 8 -8.63 13.22 29.22
N PHE A 9 -9.18 12.21 28.55
CA PHE A 9 -8.71 11.78 27.24
C PHE A 9 -9.14 12.85 26.23
N LEU A 10 -8.22 13.72 25.83
CA LEU A 10 -8.36 14.54 24.63
C LEU A 10 -8.11 13.61 23.42
N PRO A 11 -9.05 13.47 22.49
CA PRO A 11 -8.76 12.79 21.24
C PRO A 11 -7.69 13.61 20.50
N LEU A 12 -6.55 12.99 20.23
CA LEU A 12 -5.57 13.52 19.30
C LEU A 12 -6.19 13.49 17.91
N PHE A 13 -6.75 14.62 17.48
CA PHE A 13 -7.10 14.83 16.09
C PHE A 13 -5.79 14.92 15.30
N SER A 14 -5.44 13.84 14.63
CA SER A 14 -4.43 13.87 13.58
C SER A 14 -5.04 14.61 12.39
N PHE A 15 -4.73 15.88 12.25
CA PHE A 15 -5.01 16.59 11.00
C PHE A 15 -4.09 15.99 9.95
N SER A 16 -4.65 15.33 8.94
CA SER A 16 -3.93 15.04 7.71
C SER A 16 -3.47 16.38 7.14
N GLN A 17 -2.16 16.58 7.07
CA GLN A 17 -1.60 17.76 6.40
C GLN A 17 -1.89 17.60 4.90
N ASN A 18 -2.50 18.62 4.27
CA ASN A 18 -2.76 18.55 2.85
C ASN A 18 -1.44 18.59 2.07
N VAL A 19 -1.20 17.58 1.25
CA VAL A 19 -0.10 17.56 0.28
C VAL A 19 -0.38 18.64 -0.77
N ASP A 20 0.58 19.54 -0.97
CA ASP A 20 0.54 20.56 -2.03
C ASP A 20 0.93 19.93 -3.38
N HIS A 21 2.03 19.19 -3.38
CA HIS A 21 2.53 18.48 -4.56
C HIS A 21 3.39 17.27 -4.18
N TRP A 22 3.72 16.46 -5.19
CA TRP A 22 4.55 15.27 -5.03
C TRP A 22 5.88 15.42 -5.75
N GLU A 23 6.95 14.94 -5.12
CA GLU A 23 8.30 14.89 -5.67
C GLU A 23 8.94 13.52 -5.43
N THR A 24 9.86 13.10 -6.28
CA THR A 24 10.55 11.81 -6.15
C THR A 24 11.98 12.01 -5.66
N VAL A 25 12.30 11.41 -4.51
CA VAL A 25 13.63 11.52 -3.88
C VAL A 25 14.54 10.35 -4.24
N VAL A 26 13.98 9.21 -4.65
CA VAL A 26 14.71 8.07 -5.21
C VAL A 26 14.05 7.66 -6.52
N LEU A 27 14.84 7.63 -7.59
CA LEU A 27 14.43 7.22 -8.93
C LEU A 27 15.04 5.86 -9.29
N ASP A 28 14.39 5.11 -10.17
CA ASP A 28 14.90 3.81 -10.63
C ASP A 28 16.26 3.93 -11.33
N ASN A 29 16.49 5.01 -12.06
CA ASN A 29 17.75 5.27 -12.77
C ASN A 29 18.86 5.84 -11.88
N ASP A 30 18.67 5.98 -10.60
CA ASP A 30 19.70 6.31 -9.63
C ASP A 30 20.79 5.23 -9.56
N ILE A 31 21.96 5.59 -9.04
CA ILE A 31 23.01 4.61 -8.77
C ILE A 31 22.75 3.95 -7.41
N TRP A 32 22.68 2.64 -7.41
CA TRP A 32 22.46 1.79 -6.25
C TRP A 32 23.71 1.01 -5.87
N ARG A 33 23.84 0.68 -4.59
CA ARG A 33 24.69 -0.41 -4.12
C ARG A 33 23.88 -1.69 -4.12
N TYR A 34 24.42 -2.79 -4.65
CA TYR A 34 23.73 -4.07 -4.67
C TYR A 34 24.64 -5.26 -4.36
N LEU A 35 24.02 -6.33 -3.87
CA LEU A 35 24.65 -7.61 -3.58
C LEU A 35 23.77 -8.72 -4.15
N GLU A 36 24.32 -9.51 -5.05
CA GLU A 36 23.69 -10.75 -5.52
C GLU A 36 23.59 -11.76 -4.35
N GLY A 37 22.40 -12.30 -4.10
CA GLY A 37 22.11 -13.17 -2.96
C GLY A 37 22.73 -14.56 -3.07
N THR A 38 24.04 -14.64 -3.11
CA THR A 38 24.81 -15.89 -3.08
C THR A 38 25.20 -16.32 -1.67
N PHE A 39 25.02 -15.45 -0.70
CA PHE A 39 25.23 -15.68 0.75
C PHE A 39 24.42 -14.65 1.55
N GLU A 40 24.26 -14.92 2.85
CA GLU A 40 23.56 -14.01 3.77
C GLU A 40 24.38 -12.74 4.02
N PRO A 41 23.86 -11.54 3.76
CA PRO A 41 24.55 -10.31 4.09
C PRO A 41 24.60 -10.08 5.61
N ASP A 42 25.50 -9.21 6.08
CA ASP A 42 25.51 -8.78 7.48
C ASP A 42 24.14 -8.24 7.88
N THR A 43 23.63 -8.63 9.06
CA THR A 43 22.28 -8.25 9.55
C THR A 43 22.05 -6.75 9.66
N ASN A 44 23.13 -5.95 9.71
CA ASN A 44 23.04 -4.48 9.75
C ASN A 44 22.93 -3.83 8.36
N TRP A 45 22.88 -4.61 7.27
CA TRP A 45 22.85 -4.08 5.91
C TRP A 45 21.72 -3.06 5.65
N ARG A 46 20.65 -3.09 6.46
CA ARG A 46 19.52 -2.18 6.37
C ARG A 46 19.75 -0.84 7.07
N LYS A 47 20.82 -0.71 7.87
CA LYS A 47 21.12 0.50 8.65
C LYS A 47 21.89 1.51 7.82
N LEU A 48 21.64 2.80 8.05
CA LEU A 48 22.38 3.89 7.43
C LEU A 48 23.89 3.81 7.72
N SER A 49 24.28 3.35 8.90
CA SER A 49 25.69 3.23 9.33
C SER A 49 26.45 2.03 8.71
N PHE A 50 25.76 1.16 7.98
CA PHE A 50 26.41 0.00 7.35
C PHE A 50 27.36 0.45 6.24
N ASN A 51 28.57 -0.12 6.22
CA ASN A 51 29.55 0.13 5.17
C ASN A 51 29.33 -0.82 3.99
N ASP A 52 28.72 -0.32 2.93
CA ASP A 52 28.44 -1.05 1.70
C ASP A 52 29.48 -0.84 0.59
N ALA A 53 30.67 -0.35 0.94
CA ALA A 53 31.74 -0.06 -0.06
C ALA A 53 32.21 -1.30 -0.84
N SER A 54 32.05 -2.50 -0.25
CA SER A 54 32.35 -3.78 -0.90
C SER A 54 31.23 -4.31 -1.81
N TRP A 55 30.04 -3.72 -1.77
CA TRP A 55 28.94 -4.10 -2.63
C TRP A 55 29.17 -3.57 -4.05
N LEU A 56 28.62 -4.25 -5.03
CA LEU A 56 28.63 -3.79 -6.42
C LEU A 56 27.85 -2.49 -6.56
N GLN A 57 28.03 -1.82 -7.68
CA GLN A 57 27.38 -0.54 -7.96
C GLN A 57 26.81 -0.57 -9.38
N GLY A 58 25.55 -0.18 -9.53
CA GLY A 58 24.88 -0.15 -10.82
C GLY A 58 23.76 0.89 -10.86
N GLN A 59 23.36 1.26 -12.06
CA GLN A 59 22.15 2.03 -12.27
C GLN A 59 20.95 1.15 -11.94
N GLY A 60 19.93 1.71 -11.28
CA GLY A 60 18.70 1.00 -10.97
C GLY A 60 17.92 0.56 -12.21
N GLY A 61 16.96 -0.31 -12.04
CA GLY A 61 16.52 -1.30 -13.02
C GLY A 61 17.58 -2.40 -13.01
N ILE A 62 17.68 -3.12 -11.86
CA ILE A 62 18.69 -4.16 -11.64
C ILE A 62 18.00 -5.49 -11.65
N GLY A 63 18.43 -6.38 -12.54
CA GLY A 63 17.80 -7.68 -12.69
C GLY A 63 18.42 -8.50 -13.83
N TYR A 64 17.65 -9.44 -14.34
CA TYR A 64 17.99 -10.24 -15.53
C TYR A 64 16.72 -10.82 -16.15
N GLY A 65 16.74 -11.10 -17.47
CA GLY A 65 15.73 -11.93 -18.17
C GLY A 65 14.99 -11.20 -19.28
N ASP A 66 14.10 -10.27 -18.95
CA ASP A 66 13.14 -9.64 -19.86
C ASP A 66 13.68 -8.45 -20.66
N GLY A 67 14.95 -8.08 -20.47
CA GLY A 67 15.70 -7.17 -21.37
C GLY A 67 15.42 -5.69 -21.14
N ASP A 68 14.86 -5.31 -20.00
CA ASP A 68 14.59 -3.93 -19.57
C ASP A 68 15.55 -3.45 -18.47
N ASP A 69 16.45 -4.31 -17.99
CA ASP A 69 17.42 -4.02 -16.96
C ASP A 69 18.53 -3.09 -17.45
N SER A 70 18.76 -2.00 -16.71
CA SER A 70 19.91 -1.11 -16.93
C SER A 70 21.21 -1.72 -16.38
N THR A 71 21.10 -2.54 -15.32
CA THR A 71 22.18 -3.32 -14.73
C THR A 71 21.81 -4.78 -14.71
N VAL A 72 22.42 -5.55 -15.62
CA VAL A 72 22.17 -6.99 -15.74
C VAL A 72 23.04 -7.75 -14.75
N ILE A 73 22.42 -8.64 -13.96
CA ILE A 73 23.08 -9.49 -12.96
C ILE A 73 23.02 -10.97 -13.34
N SER A 74 23.73 -11.81 -12.58
CA SER A 74 23.61 -13.26 -12.69
C SER A 74 22.26 -13.75 -12.13
N ALA A 75 21.78 -14.89 -12.59
CA ALA A 75 20.59 -15.53 -12.01
C ALA A 75 20.82 -15.84 -10.52
N VAL A 76 19.94 -15.33 -9.66
CA VAL A 76 19.98 -15.50 -8.20
C VAL A 76 18.56 -15.67 -7.65
N THR A 77 18.44 -16.29 -6.45
CA THR A 77 17.17 -16.34 -5.74
C THR A 77 16.83 -14.99 -5.08
N SER A 78 17.85 -14.21 -4.70
CA SER A 78 17.60 -12.90 -4.08
C SER A 78 18.62 -11.85 -4.51
N LEU A 79 18.19 -10.59 -4.44
CA LEU A 79 18.97 -9.39 -4.74
C LEU A 79 18.79 -8.39 -3.60
N TYR A 80 19.89 -7.89 -3.05
CA TYR A 80 19.89 -6.87 -2.00
C TYR A 80 20.32 -5.53 -2.58
N LEU A 81 19.55 -4.49 -2.30
CA LEU A 81 19.74 -3.15 -2.88
C LEU A 81 19.77 -2.09 -1.76
N ARG A 82 20.63 -1.10 -1.92
CA ARG A 82 20.75 0.02 -0.99
C ARG A 82 20.90 1.33 -1.74
N LYS A 83 20.12 2.33 -1.33
CA LYS A 83 20.21 3.70 -1.85
C LYS A 83 20.21 4.68 -0.69
N THR A 84 21.26 5.47 -0.55
CA THR A 84 21.26 6.62 0.35
C THR A 84 20.69 7.85 -0.35
N PHE A 85 19.89 8.62 0.39
CA PHE A 85 19.32 9.88 -0.09
C PHE A 85 19.24 10.87 1.07
N ALA A 86 18.99 12.14 0.77
CA ALA A 86 18.93 13.20 1.78
C ALA A 86 17.53 13.85 1.81
N ILE A 87 17.04 14.13 3.02
CA ILE A 87 15.84 14.93 3.27
C ILE A 87 16.27 16.30 3.80
N ILE A 88 15.78 17.36 3.16
CA ILE A 88 16.11 18.75 3.51
C ILE A 88 15.40 19.14 4.79
N ASP A 89 14.08 18.94 4.87
CA ASP A 89 13.27 19.23 6.04
C ASP A 89 12.14 18.20 6.17
N THR A 90 12.17 17.43 7.25
CA THR A 90 11.15 16.42 7.55
C THR A 90 9.80 17.01 7.89
N SER A 91 9.75 18.26 8.36
CA SER A 91 8.49 18.94 8.70
C SER A 91 7.65 19.30 7.47
N GLU A 92 8.26 19.31 6.28
CA GLU A 92 7.58 19.55 5.01
C GLU A 92 7.01 18.27 4.37
N ILE A 93 7.27 17.09 4.95
CA ILE A 93 6.86 15.79 4.40
C ILE A 93 5.59 15.31 5.10
N ALA A 94 4.46 15.28 4.39
CA ALA A 94 3.21 14.74 4.93
C ALA A 94 3.07 13.23 4.71
N GLU A 95 3.50 12.75 3.53
CA GLU A 95 3.27 11.38 3.08
C GLU A 95 4.49 10.87 2.32
N ALA A 96 4.62 9.56 2.19
CA ALA A 96 5.59 8.93 1.30
C ALA A 96 4.98 7.69 0.65
N ILE A 97 5.40 7.41 -0.59
CA ILE A 97 4.97 6.26 -1.37
C ILE A 97 6.20 5.58 -1.94
N LEU A 98 6.32 4.29 -1.65
CA LEU A 98 7.22 3.40 -2.36
C LEU A 98 6.49 2.86 -3.59
N HIS A 99 7.07 3.05 -4.77
CA HIS A 99 6.66 2.31 -5.95
C HIS A 99 7.75 1.30 -6.28
N LEU A 100 7.35 0.07 -6.52
CA LEU A 100 8.26 -1.02 -6.84
C LEU A 100 7.69 -1.88 -7.96
N ASP A 101 8.46 -2.01 -9.04
CA ASP A 101 8.26 -3.02 -10.05
C ASP A 101 9.22 -4.16 -9.74
N TYR A 102 8.69 -5.35 -9.44
CA TYR A 102 9.45 -6.46 -8.90
C TYR A 102 8.94 -7.80 -9.43
N ASP A 103 9.80 -8.77 -9.35
CA ASP A 103 9.56 -10.17 -9.69
C ASP A 103 10.29 -11.05 -8.66
N ASP A 104 9.67 -11.90 -7.89
CA ASP A 104 8.30 -12.27 -7.53
C ASP A 104 7.86 -11.66 -6.20
N ALA A 105 8.82 -11.34 -5.31
CA ALA A 105 8.60 -10.92 -3.94
C ALA A 105 9.62 -9.88 -3.48
N PHE A 106 9.29 -9.12 -2.43
CA PHE A 106 10.24 -8.19 -1.83
C PHE A 106 9.96 -7.89 -0.36
N VAL A 107 10.99 -7.34 0.31
CA VAL A 107 10.87 -6.61 1.58
C VAL A 107 11.65 -5.30 1.47
N ALA A 108 11.02 -4.17 1.80
CA ALA A 108 11.63 -2.85 1.78
C ALA A 108 11.74 -2.25 3.17
N TYR A 109 12.86 -1.58 3.42
CA TYR A 109 13.18 -0.95 4.70
C TYR A 109 13.62 0.50 4.49
N LEU A 110 13.13 1.40 5.34
CA LEU A 110 13.63 2.76 5.47
C LEU A 110 14.34 2.89 6.83
N ASN A 111 15.64 3.22 6.82
CA ASN A 111 16.45 3.36 8.04
C ASN A 111 16.33 2.15 8.99
N ASN A 112 16.39 0.92 8.45
CA ASN A 112 16.28 -0.35 9.19
C ASN A 112 14.85 -0.73 9.66
N VAL A 113 13.84 0.04 9.37
CA VAL A 113 12.44 -0.26 9.71
C VAL A 113 11.71 -0.72 8.44
N GLU A 114 11.02 -1.84 8.52
CA GLU A 114 10.21 -2.36 7.40
C GLU A 114 9.08 -1.40 7.06
N ILE A 115 8.96 -1.05 5.77
CA ILE A 115 7.93 -0.13 5.26
C ILE A 115 6.96 -0.80 4.28
N ALA A 116 7.38 -1.86 3.61
CA ALA A 116 6.54 -2.63 2.69
C ALA A 116 7.07 -4.05 2.50
N ARG A 117 6.17 -4.96 2.16
CA ARG A 117 6.47 -6.36 1.85
C ARG A 117 5.41 -6.92 0.92
N ALA A 118 5.81 -7.81 0.02
CA ALA A 118 4.88 -8.62 -0.76
C ALA A 118 5.46 -10.02 -1.00
N ASN A 119 4.58 -11.01 -0.99
CA ASN A 119 4.80 -12.40 -1.42
C ASN A 119 5.95 -13.15 -0.71
N ILE A 120 6.37 -12.76 0.49
CA ILE A 120 7.41 -13.46 1.24
C ILE A 120 7.27 -13.26 2.76
N GLY A 121 7.23 -14.35 3.51
CA GLY A 121 7.20 -14.35 4.97
C GLY A 121 6.10 -13.49 5.60
N THR A 122 6.28 -13.11 6.85
CA THR A 122 5.39 -12.22 7.61
C THR A 122 6.13 -10.96 8.05
N VAL A 123 5.41 -9.87 8.33
CA VAL A 123 6.00 -8.60 8.79
C VAL A 123 6.92 -8.84 10.00
N GLY A 124 8.15 -8.33 9.90
CA GLY A 124 9.19 -8.52 10.91
C GLY A 124 10.11 -9.73 10.67
N ASP A 125 9.75 -10.68 9.80
CA ASP A 125 10.66 -11.74 9.40
C ASP A 125 11.74 -11.19 8.46
N HIS A 126 12.93 -11.78 8.53
CA HIS A 126 14.04 -11.47 7.63
C HIS A 126 14.27 -12.68 6.73
N PRO A 127 13.76 -12.66 5.48
CA PRO A 127 13.94 -13.78 4.57
C PRO A 127 15.41 -14.07 4.32
N ALA A 128 15.77 -15.37 4.34
CA ALA A 128 17.12 -15.80 4.02
C ALA A 128 17.43 -15.60 2.53
N PHE A 129 18.70 -15.41 2.17
CA PHE A 129 19.12 -15.15 0.79
C PHE A 129 18.64 -16.19 -0.24
N ASN A 130 18.38 -17.42 0.19
CA ASN A 130 17.92 -18.52 -0.65
C ASN A 130 16.43 -18.88 -0.45
N GLN A 131 15.67 -18.03 0.25
CA GLN A 131 14.22 -18.22 0.41
C GLN A 131 13.49 -17.77 -0.83
N GLY A 132 12.68 -18.64 -1.41
CA GLY A 132 11.79 -18.30 -2.52
C GLY A 132 10.55 -17.53 -2.08
N SER A 133 9.87 -16.92 -3.05
CA SER A 133 8.57 -16.27 -2.87
C SER A 133 7.47 -17.25 -2.46
N THR A 134 6.38 -16.76 -1.92
CA THR A 134 5.18 -17.57 -1.57
C THR A 134 4.14 -17.59 -2.68
N SER A 135 4.27 -16.70 -3.66
CA SER A 135 3.43 -16.62 -4.86
C SER A 135 4.18 -15.92 -5.98
N LEU A 136 3.84 -16.23 -7.21
CA LEU A 136 4.41 -15.59 -8.40
C LEU A 136 3.85 -14.17 -8.55
N HIS A 137 4.70 -13.27 -9.03
CA HIS A 137 4.36 -11.91 -9.40
C HIS A 137 5.28 -11.45 -10.54
N GLU A 138 4.69 -10.93 -11.59
CA GLU A 138 5.41 -10.44 -12.78
C GLU A 138 5.58 -8.92 -12.71
N ALA A 139 6.77 -8.44 -13.02
CA ALA A 139 7.03 -7.03 -13.25
C ALA A 139 6.15 -6.49 -14.39
N GLN A 140 5.76 -5.23 -14.33
CA GLN A 140 4.78 -4.65 -15.26
C GLN A 140 5.39 -3.59 -16.19
N MET A 141 6.43 -2.89 -15.76
CA MET A 141 6.94 -1.72 -16.49
C MET A 141 7.55 -2.08 -17.85
N TYR A 142 8.15 -3.26 -17.99
CA TYR A 142 8.70 -3.72 -19.29
C TYR A 142 7.63 -3.92 -20.36
N GLN A 143 6.38 -4.15 -19.95
CA GLN A 143 5.21 -4.26 -20.83
C GLN A 143 4.41 -2.96 -20.97
N GLY A 144 4.91 -1.84 -20.40
CA GLY A 144 4.22 -0.55 -20.40
C GLY A 144 3.17 -0.40 -19.30
N GLY A 145 3.17 -1.28 -18.30
CA GLY A 145 2.40 -1.15 -17.07
C GLY A 145 3.03 -0.16 -16.08
N ASN A 146 2.44 -0.05 -14.90
CA ASN A 146 2.93 0.79 -13.82
C ASN A 146 3.45 -0.09 -12.68
N PRO A 147 4.46 0.38 -11.90
CA PRO A 147 4.92 -0.32 -10.71
C PRO A 147 3.82 -0.37 -9.64
N ASP A 148 3.89 -1.36 -8.76
CA ASP A 148 3.00 -1.46 -7.61
C ASP A 148 3.23 -0.31 -6.62
N GLN A 149 2.15 0.14 -5.99
CA GLN A 149 2.15 1.28 -5.07
C GLN A 149 1.98 0.82 -3.61
N PHE A 150 2.90 1.23 -2.74
CA PHE A 150 2.89 0.95 -1.30
C PHE A 150 2.91 2.27 -0.52
N ILE A 151 1.77 2.64 0.08
CA ILE A 151 1.66 3.86 0.89
C ILE A 151 2.34 3.61 2.23
N ILE A 152 3.31 4.44 2.58
CA ILE A 152 3.99 4.35 3.88
C ILE A 152 3.13 5.05 4.92
N ASN A 153 2.80 4.33 5.99
CA ASN A 153 2.00 4.90 7.08
C ASN A 153 2.64 6.19 7.62
N THR A 154 1.90 7.29 7.64
CA THR A 154 2.39 8.62 8.01
C THR A 154 2.96 8.65 9.44
N GLN A 155 2.31 7.95 10.39
CA GLN A 155 2.81 7.89 11.76
C GLN A 155 4.14 7.13 11.84
N LEU A 156 4.29 6.06 11.05
CA LEU A 156 5.57 5.35 10.93
C LEU A 156 6.62 6.26 10.29
N LEU A 157 6.30 6.92 9.18
CA LEU A 157 7.19 7.80 8.44
C LEU A 157 7.79 8.89 9.34
N ASN A 158 6.97 9.57 10.15
CA ASN A 158 7.39 10.60 11.10
C ASN A 158 8.38 10.11 12.16
N ASN A 159 8.38 8.79 12.44
CA ASN A 159 9.29 8.21 13.43
C ASN A 159 10.61 7.71 12.84
N ILE A 160 10.67 7.44 11.53
CA ILE A 160 11.80 6.78 10.88
C ILE A 160 12.57 7.66 9.90
N LEU A 161 11.94 8.73 9.37
CA LEU A 161 12.57 9.63 8.43
C LEU A 161 13.47 10.63 9.17
N ASN A 162 14.72 10.75 8.74
CA ASN A 162 15.69 11.68 9.33
C ASN A 162 15.87 12.92 8.45
N GLN A 163 15.99 14.08 9.06
CA GLN A 163 16.56 15.22 8.35
C GLN A 163 18.03 14.94 8.02
N GLY A 164 18.44 15.21 6.79
CA GLY A 164 19.74 14.80 6.27
C GLY A 164 19.70 13.38 5.69
N SER A 165 20.69 12.56 6.00
CA SER A 165 20.89 11.26 5.36
C SER A 165 19.90 10.19 5.80
N ASN A 166 19.38 9.45 4.83
CA ASN A 166 18.52 8.29 4.99
C ASN A 166 19.03 7.15 4.09
N VAL A 167 18.57 5.92 4.33
CA VAL A 167 18.83 4.77 3.46
C VAL A 167 17.54 4.01 3.18
N LEU A 168 17.23 3.83 1.91
CA LEU A 168 16.26 2.86 1.42
C LEU A 168 17.01 1.56 1.12
N SER A 169 16.57 0.47 1.72
CA SER A 169 17.14 -0.85 1.52
C SER A 169 16.03 -1.80 1.07
N VAL A 170 16.26 -2.55 0.01
CA VAL A 170 15.26 -3.46 -0.56
C VAL A 170 15.91 -4.81 -0.82
N GLN A 171 15.18 -5.86 -0.52
CA GLN A 171 15.54 -7.25 -0.78
C GLN A 171 14.44 -7.81 -1.70
N VAL A 172 14.81 -8.20 -2.92
CA VAL A 172 13.90 -8.80 -3.91
C VAL A 172 14.19 -10.28 -4.01
N HIS A 173 13.16 -11.09 -4.18
CA HIS A 173 13.26 -12.55 -4.23
C HIS A 173 12.47 -13.14 -5.38
N ASN A 174 13.09 -14.03 -6.10
CA ASN A 174 12.47 -14.99 -7.00
C ASN A 174 11.74 -16.11 -6.23
N ASP A 175 10.90 -16.87 -6.91
CA ASP A 175 10.32 -18.09 -6.39
C ASP A 175 11.39 -19.18 -6.20
N ASN A 176 12.36 -19.26 -7.13
CA ASN A 176 13.50 -20.19 -7.05
C ASN A 176 14.66 -19.74 -7.97
N ILE A 177 15.83 -20.41 -7.84
CA ILE A 177 17.05 -20.11 -8.61
C ILE A 177 16.94 -20.40 -10.12
N SER A 178 15.93 -21.14 -10.57
CA SER A 178 15.75 -21.46 -11.99
C SER A 178 14.72 -20.56 -12.68
N SER A 179 14.25 -19.50 -12.00
CA SER A 179 13.40 -18.49 -12.63
C SER A 179 14.09 -17.88 -13.83
N SER A 180 13.30 -17.53 -14.87
CA SER A 180 13.80 -16.97 -16.13
C SER A 180 14.29 -15.53 -16.00
N ASP A 181 13.80 -14.82 -15.01
CA ASP A 181 13.96 -13.38 -14.81
C ASP A 181 13.95 -12.98 -13.33
N LEU A 182 14.35 -11.78 -13.06
CA LEU A 182 14.19 -11.05 -11.79
C LEU A 182 14.30 -9.57 -12.09
N THR A 183 13.38 -8.77 -11.58
CA THR A 183 13.36 -7.32 -11.78
C THR A 183 13.26 -6.56 -10.47
N ALA A 184 14.01 -5.46 -10.36
CA ALA A 184 13.92 -4.51 -9.26
C ALA A 184 14.02 -3.06 -9.77
N ARG A 185 12.87 -2.37 -9.94
CA ARG A 185 12.78 -0.95 -10.28
C ARG A 185 12.07 -0.20 -9.17
N ILE A 186 12.78 0.72 -8.52
CA ILE A 186 12.39 1.27 -7.22
C ILE A 186 12.32 2.78 -7.27
N PHE A 187 11.20 3.34 -6.76
CA PHE A 187 10.98 4.78 -6.64
C PHE A 187 10.48 5.11 -5.24
N LEU A 188 10.94 6.21 -4.68
CA LEU A 188 10.40 6.76 -3.44
C LEU A 188 9.95 8.19 -3.69
N SER A 189 8.65 8.44 -3.56
CA SER A 189 8.03 9.75 -3.73
C SER A 189 7.51 10.28 -2.42
N LEU A 190 7.60 11.60 -2.24
CA LEU A 190 7.23 12.34 -1.04
C LEU A 190 6.11 13.32 -1.35
N GLY A 191 5.09 13.36 -0.51
CA GLY A 191 4.04 14.36 -0.53
C GLY A 191 4.48 15.58 0.28
N ILE A 192 4.70 16.70 -0.39
CA ILE A 192 5.22 17.95 0.16
C ILE A 192 4.06 18.88 0.52
N ILE A 193 4.13 19.55 1.68
CA ILE A 193 3.07 20.47 2.14
C ILE A 193 3.35 21.93 1.82
N THR A 194 4.54 22.26 1.33
CA THR A 194 4.94 23.60 0.91
C THR A 194 4.99 23.70 -0.61
N THR A 195 5.09 24.91 -1.15
CA THR A 195 5.23 25.15 -2.59
C THR A 195 6.69 25.09 -3.07
N THR A 196 7.63 24.80 -2.19
CA THR A 196 9.07 24.74 -2.50
C THR A 196 9.39 23.41 -3.16
N THR A 197 10.05 23.44 -4.31
CA THR A 197 10.54 22.25 -5.01
C THR A 197 11.96 21.94 -4.58
N ASN A 198 12.17 20.75 -4.02
CA ASN A 198 13.45 20.31 -3.43
C ASN A 198 14.06 19.07 -4.08
N TYR A 199 13.23 18.23 -4.74
CA TYR A 199 13.61 16.93 -5.30
C TYR A 199 13.24 16.85 -6.77
N SER A 200 13.37 15.67 -7.36
CA SER A 200 13.02 15.45 -8.76
C SER A 200 11.50 15.43 -8.98
N PRO A 201 11.01 15.85 -10.15
CA PRO A 201 9.62 15.64 -10.52
C PRO A 201 9.24 14.16 -10.45
N THR A 202 7.98 13.88 -10.13
CA THR A 202 7.47 12.51 -10.19
C THR A 202 7.47 11.98 -11.62
N PRO A 203 7.66 10.66 -11.82
CA PRO A 203 7.54 10.03 -13.13
C PRO A 203 6.16 10.28 -13.75
N SER A 204 6.07 10.27 -15.09
CA SER A 204 4.83 10.59 -15.81
C SER A 204 3.65 9.65 -15.55
N TRP A 205 3.93 8.42 -15.11
CA TRP A 205 2.94 7.42 -14.73
C TRP A 205 2.45 7.59 -13.28
N PHE A 206 3.14 8.39 -12.45
CA PHE A 206 2.80 8.59 -11.05
C PHE A 206 1.37 9.10 -10.89
N GLN A 207 0.63 8.47 -9.99
CA GLN A 207 -0.69 8.92 -9.57
C GLN A 207 -0.69 9.10 -8.05
N PRO A 208 -1.00 10.31 -7.55
CA PRO A 208 -1.12 10.52 -6.11
C PRO A 208 -2.23 9.63 -5.54
N PRO A 209 -2.13 9.22 -4.26
CA PRO A 209 -3.19 8.47 -3.61
C PRO A 209 -4.50 9.26 -3.64
N LEU A 210 -5.60 8.58 -3.93
CA LEU A 210 -6.92 9.17 -3.77
C LEU A 210 -7.24 9.30 -2.27
N ILE A 211 -7.13 10.52 -1.75
CA ILE A 211 -7.58 10.81 -0.39
C ILE A 211 -9.08 11.07 -0.45
N PHE A 212 -9.87 10.05 -0.14
CA PHE A 212 -11.31 10.17 -0.01
C PHE A 212 -11.64 10.61 1.42
N THR A 213 -12.10 11.84 1.60
CA THR A 213 -12.45 12.38 2.93
C THR A 213 -13.91 12.77 3.04
N THR A 214 -14.51 13.22 1.94
CA THR A 214 -15.90 13.72 1.93
C THR A 214 -16.63 13.34 0.65
N SER A 215 -17.95 13.27 0.72
CA SER A 215 -18.84 12.98 -0.42
C SER A 215 -20.17 13.71 -0.25
N ASN A 216 -20.78 14.10 -1.37
CA ASN A 216 -22.18 14.52 -1.41
C ASN A 216 -23.16 13.34 -1.55
N LEU A 217 -22.63 12.11 -1.61
CA LEU A 217 -23.38 10.85 -1.57
C LEU A 217 -23.10 10.15 -0.25
N PRO A 218 -23.98 9.24 0.19
CA PRO A 218 -23.72 8.40 1.36
C PRO A 218 -22.39 7.64 1.25
N ILE A 219 -21.70 7.49 2.36
CA ILE A 219 -20.42 6.79 2.45
C ILE A 219 -20.64 5.43 3.10
N ILE A 220 -20.19 4.36 2.45
CA ILE A 220 -20.15 3.01 2.99
C ILE A 220 -18.70 2.67 3.34
N VAL A 221 -18.45 2.35 4.60
CA VAL A 221 -17.14 1.91 5.11
C VAL A 221 -17.23 0.43 5.45
N ILE A 222 -16.37 -0.39 4.83
CA ILE A 222 -16.27 -1.83 5.11
C ILE A 222 -14.90 -2.10 5.71
N ASN A 223 -14.87 -2.64 6.92
CA ASN A 223 -13.65 -3.05 7.60
C ASN A 223 -13.58 -4.58 7.65
N THR A 224 -12.75 -5.15 6.80
CA THR A 224 -12.58 -6.61 6.70
C THR A 224 -11.70 -7.19 7.82
N ASN A 225 -11.15 -6.37 8.71
CA ASN A 225 -10.22 -6.77 9.77
C ASN A 225 -9.01 -7.54 9.21
N GLY A 226 -8.52 -7.11 8.03
CA GLY A 226 -7.37 -7.73 7.35
C GLY A 226 -7.69 -9.00 6.54
N GLN A 227 -8.96 -9.42 6.46
CA GLN A 227 -9.37 -10.55 5.65
C GLN A 227 -9.52 -10.12 4.18
N THR A 228 -9.14 -11.00 3.25
CA THR A 228 -9.37 -10.80 1.82
C THR A 228 -10.80 -11.22 1.47
N ILE A 229 -11.53 -10.36 0.76
CA ILE A 229 -12.85 -10.72 0.22
C ILE A 229 -12.63 -11.66 -0.97
N VAL A 230 -13.31 -12.80 -0.96
CA VAL A 230 -13.27 -13.84 -2.01
C VAL A 230 -14.67 -14.11 -2.54
N ASP A 231 -14.80 -14.96 -3.56
CA ASP A 231 -16.10 -15.35 -4.13
C ASP A 231 -16.88 -16.29 -3.20
N ASP A 232 -16.19 -17.28 -2.61
CA ASP A 232 -16.75 -18.24 -1.65
C ASP A 232 -15.60 -18.81 -0.79
N PRO A 233 -15.75 -18.94 0.53
CA PRO A 233 -16.90 -18.54 1.36
C PRO A 233 -16.94 -17.03 1.63
N ARG A 234 -18.14 -16.51 1.96
CA ARG A 234 -18.31 -15.14 2.48
C ARG A 234 -17.47 -14.95 3.74
N ILE A 235 -16.86 -13.76 3.86
CA ILE A 235 -16.19 -13.35 5.09
C ILE A 235 -17.14 -12.52 5.95
N VAL A 236 -16.99 -12.62 7.27
CA VAL A 236 -17.73 -11.78 8.24
C VAL A 236 -16.86 -10.58 8.60
N CYS A 237 -17.41 -9.37 8.45
CA CYS A 237 -16.69 -8.13 8.72
C CYS A 237 -17.63 -7.03 9.26
N ASP A 238 -17.12 -5.82 9.44
CA ASP A 238 -17.90 -4.69 9.94
C ASP A 238 -18.26 -3.74 8.79
N MET A 239 -19.48 -3.19 8.81
CA MET A 239 -19.91 -2.15 7.88
C MET A 239 -20.47 -0.96 8.65
N GLY A 240 -20.08 0.24 8.24
CA GLY A 240 -20.68 1.50 8.66
C GLY A 240 -21.24 2.26 7.46
N VAL A 241 -22.37 2.92 7.65
CA VAL A 241 -22.98 3.79 6.63
C VAL A 241 -23.22 5.16 7.21
N ILE A 242 -22.74 6.18 6.49
CA ILE A 242 -22.88 7.60 6.81
C ILE A 242 -23.81 8.23 5.79
N ASP A 243 -24.94 8.75 6.23
CA ASP A 243 -25.87 9.53 5.42
C ASP A 243 -26.42 10.72 6.23
N ASN A 244 -25.87 11.91 6.00
CA ASN A 244 -26.29 13.15 6.65
C ASN A 244 -27.52 13.78 5.99
N GLY A 245 -28.10 13.11 5.00
CA GLY A 245 -29.28 13.56 4.27
C GLY A 245 -29.00 14.39 3.03
N SER A 246 -30.05 14.64 2.27
CA SER A 246 -29.94 15.30 0.96
C SER A 246 -29.34 16.70 1.07
N GLY A 247 -28.30 16.97 0.26
CA GLY A 247 -27.62 18.26 0.17
C GLY A 247 -26.62 18.54 1.29
N VAL A 248 -26.40 17.58 2.21
CA VAL A 248 -25.37 17.65 3.25
C VAL A 248 -24.15 16.85 2.82
N ILE A 249 -22.95 17.40 3.06
CA ILE A 249 -21.69 16.68 2.79
C ILE A 249 -21.46 15.65 3.91
N ASN A 250 -21.19 14.41 3.52
CA ASN A 250 -20.76 13.34 4.40
C ASN A 250 -19.24 13.35 4.52
N SER A 251 -18.70 13.16 5.71
CA SER A 251 -17.27 12.98 5.96
C SER A 251 -16.99 11.58 6.48
N ILE A 252 -15.86 10.97 6.11
CA ILE A 252 -15.44 9.66 6.67
C ILE A 252 -15.21 9.72 8.19
N SER A 253 -15.09 10.93 8.77
CA SER A 253 -14.98 11.14 10.21
C SER A 253 -16.33 11.28 10.92
N ASP A 254 -17.44 11.34 10.18
CA ASP A 254 -18.77 11.41 10.78
C ASP A 254 -19.14 10.06 11.42
N PRO A 255 -20.01 10.06 12.43
CA PRO A 255 -20.51 8.82 13.00
C PRO A 255 -21.34 8.05 11.97
N PHE A 256 -21.28 6.72 12.03
CA PHE A 256 -22.17 5.84 11.27
C PHE A 256 -23.61 6.02 11.77
N ASN A 257 -24.44 6.72 10.99
CA ASN A 257 -25.77 7.15 11.41
C ASN A 257 -26.91 6.44 10.68
N ASP A 258 -26.65 5.75 9.56
CA ASP A 258 -27.67 4.94 8.87
C ASP A 258 -27.50 3.44 9.21
N TYR A 259 -26.28 2.92 9.25
CA TYR A 259 -25.97 1.56 9.69
C TYR A 259 -24.61 1.49 10.39
N ASN A 260 -24.53 0.64 11.42
CA ASN A 260 -23.28 0.28 12.09
C ASN A 260 -23.40 -1.14 12.66
N GLY A 261 -22.85 -2.13 11.96
CA GLY A 261 -23.03 -3.52 12.36
C GLY A 261 -22.21 -4.53 11.56
N LYS A 262 -22.52 -5.81 11.81
CA LYS A 262 -21.87 -6.93 11.11
C LYS A 262 -22.52 -7.19 9.75
N ILE A 263 -21.70 -7.61 8.80
CA ILE A 263 -22.12 -8.13 7.51
C ILE A 263 -21.33 -9.40 7.18
N SER A 264 -21.91 -10.25 6.33
CA SER A 264 -21.12 -11.20 5.52
C SER A 264 -21.01 -10.68 4.10
N ILE A 265 -19.84 -10.81 3.46
CA ILE A 265 -19.56 -10.23 2.13
C ILE A 265 -18.74 -11.17 1.28
N GLU A 266 -19.03 -11.16 -0.03
CA GLU A 266 -18.30 -11.91 -1.05
C GLU A 266 -18.23 -11.13 -2.37
N TYR A 267 -17.35 -11.53 -3.31
CA TYR A 267 -17.42 -11.05 -4.69
C TYR A 267 -18.71 -11.50 -5.35
N ARG A 268 -19.28 -10.63 -6.18
CA ARG A 268 -20.49 -10.94 -6.95
C ARG A 268 -20.22 -10.95 -8.44
N GLY A 269 -20.82 -11.92 -9.10
CA GLY A 269 -20.78 -12.08 -10.55
C GLY A 269 -19.78 -13.15 -10.99
N SER A 270 -19.77 -13.48 -12.27
CA SER A 270 -18.85 -14.46 -12.88
C SER A 270 -17.78 -13.68 -13.68
N SER A 271 -18.07 -13.31 -14.93
CA SER A 271 -17.13 -12.56 -15.77
C SER A 271 -16.77 -11.17 -15.23
N SER A 272 -17.66 -10.53 -14.48
CA SER A 272 -17.40 -9.21 -13.88
C SER A 272 -16.34 -9.23 -12.77
N GLN A 273 -16.00 -10.41 -12.26
CA GLN A 273 -14.90 -10.55 -11.29
C GLN A 273 -13.52 -10.29 -11.89
N SER A 274 -13.36 -10.34 -13.21
CA SER A 274 -12.13 -9.94 -13.90
C SER A 274 -11.94 -8.41 -13.98
N PHE A 275 -13.00 -7.62 -13.72
CA PHE A 275 -12.89 -6.16 -13.79
C PHE A 275 -12.15 -5.59 -12.55
N PRO A 276 -11.37 -4.50 -12.72
CA PRO A 276 -10.72 -3.83 -11.60
C PRO A 276 -11.72 -3.35 -10.53
N LYS A 277 -12.89 -2.84 -10.94
CA LYS A 277 -13.96 -2.43 -10.04
C LYS A 277 -14.87 -3.61 -9.74
N LYS A 278 -14.78 -4.16 -8.55
CA LYS A 278 -15.54 -5.34 -8.11
C LYS A 278 -16.95 -4.99 -7.67
N ALA A 279 -17.92 -5.87 -7.97
CA ALA A 279 -19.24 -5.86 -7.35
C ALA A 279 -19.26 -6.85 -6.17
N TYR A 280 -20.05 -6.55 -5.14
CA TYR A 280 -20.13 -7.36 -3.93
C TYR A 280 -21.58 -7.74 -3.65
N ALA A 281 -21.80 -8.97 -3.15
CA ALA A 281 -23.01 -9.37 -2.44
C ALA A 281 -22.72 -9.35 -0.94
N LEU A 282 -23.64 -8.80 -0.16
CA LEU A 282 -23.49 -8.77 1.28
C LEU A 282 -24.84 -9.04 1.98
N GLU A 283 -24.77 -9.60 3.17
CA GLU A 283 -25.91 -9.77 4.07
C GLU A 283 -25.63 -9.06 5.39
N THR A 284 -26.58 -8.24 5.83
CA THR A 284 -26.51 -7.62 7.15
C THR A 284 -26.86 -8.67 8.23
N GLN A 285 -26.06 -8.67 9.31
CA GLN A 285 -26.12 -9.69 10.36
C GLN A 285 -26.25 -9.06 11.75
N ASP A 286 -26.83 -9.83 12.69
CA ASP A 286 -26.76 -9.55 14.11
C ASP A 286 -25.37 -9.97 14.68
N LEU A 287 -25.17 -9.73 15.98
CA LEU A 287 -23.86 -10.02 16.63
C LEU A 287 -23.58 -11.54 16.77
N ILE A 288 -24.54 -12.40 16.52
CA ILE A 288 -24.39 -13.87 16.59
C ILE A 288 -24.43 -14.51 15.20
N GLY A 289 -24.48 -13.71 14.14
CA GLY A 289 -24.36 -14.15 12.75
C GLY A 289 -25.67 -14.53 12.07
N ASN A 290 -26.84 -14.22 12.66
CA ASN A 290 -28.12 -14.39 11.97
C ASN A 290 -28.40 -13.18 11.07
N ASN A 291 -29.22 -13.41 10.03
CA ASN A 291 -29.72 -12.36 9.16
C ASN A 291 -30.41 -11.24 9.94
N ASN A 292 -30.06 -10.02 9.67
CA ASN A 292 -30.62 -8.83 10.32
C ASN A 292 -31.27 -7.92 9.28
N ASN A 293 -32.60 -8.02 9.16
CA ASN A 293 -33.35 -7.20 8.21
C ASN A 293 -33.40 -5.76 8.66
N ILE A 294 -32.83 -4.85 7.87
CA ILE A 294 -32.76 -3.42 8.14
C ILE A 294 -33.18 -2.61 6.92
N SER A 295 -33.47 -1.32 7.11
CA SER A 295 -33.59 -0.36 6.03
C SER A 295 -32.24 0.34 5.87
N LEU A 296 -31.59 0.21 4.72
CA LEU A 296 -30.39 0.97 4.37
C LEU A 296 -30.77 2.14 3.44
N LEU A 297 -30.31 3.34 3.77
CA LEU A 297 -30.50 4.53 2.95
C LEU A 297 -31.99 4.78 2.56
N GLY A 298 -32.91 4.44 3.45
CA GLY A 298 -34.34 4.56 3.22
C GLY A 298 -34.95 3.53 2.26
N MET A 299 -34.19 2.52 1.82
CA MET A 299 -34.69 1.41 1.01
C MET A 299 -35.57 0.45 1.85
N PRO A 300 -36.39 -0.40 1.21
CA PRO A 300 -37.18 -1.40 1.94
C PRO A 300 -36.36 -2.26 2.90
N VAL A 301 -36.98 -2.72 3.98
CA VAL A 301 -36.33 -3.54 4.99
C VAL A 301 -35.94 -4.91 4.40
N GLU A 302 -34.64 -5.21 4.38
CA GLU A 302 -34.04 -6.40 3.79
C GLU A 302 -32.71 -6.71 4.48
N ASN A 303 -32.14 -7.89 4.27
CA ASN A 303 -30.79 -8.24 4.72
C ASN A 303 -29.84 -8.51 3.57
N ASP A 304 -30.33 -8.85 2.36
CA ASP A 304 -29.55 -9.10 1.16
C ASP A 304 -29.33 -7.83 0.36
N TRP A 305 -28.08 -7.43 0.17
CA TRP A 305 -27.73 -6.19 -0.47
C TRP A 305 -26.66 -6.41 -1.56
N ILE A 306 -26.65 -5.54 -2.56
CA ILE A 306 -25.65 -5.55 -3.62
C ILE A 306 -24.96 -4.20 -3.69
N LEU A 307 -23.63 -4.19 -3.54
CA LEU A 307 -22.81 -3.06 -3.92
C LEU A 307 -22.46 -3.21 -5.40
N TYR A 308 -23.24 -2.54 -6.24
CA TYR A 308 -23.11 -2.64 -7.69
C TYR A 308 -21.95 -1.79 -8.19
N ALA A 309 -21.10 -2.39 -9.05
CA ALA A 309 -19.94 -1.74 -9.63
C ALA A 309 -20.03 -1.72 -11.17
N PRO A 310 -20.77 -0.77 -11.76
CA PRO A 310 -20.98 -0.72 -13.21
C PRO A 310 -19.71 -0.29 -13.95
N TYR A 311 -18.77 -1.20 -14.14
CA TYR A 311 -17.47 -0.92 -14.77
C TYR A 311 -17.60 -0.67 -16.27
N SER A 312 -18.41 -1.47 -16.97
CA SER A 312 -18.60 -1.35 -18.43
C SER A 312 -19.66 -0.30 -18.82
N ASP A 313 -20.61 -0.01 -17.94
CA ASP A 313 -21.64 1.02 -18.17
C ASP A 313 -21.21 2.37 -17.61
N LYS A 314 -20.55 3.18 -18.45
CA LYS A 314 -20.09 4.51 -18.06
C LYS A 314 -21.24 5.50 -17.78
N ALA A 315 -22.45 5.21 -18.24
CA ALA A 315 -23.62 6.04 -17.98
C ALA A 315 -24.27 5.76 -16.62
N LEU A 316 -23.87 4.67 -15.94
CA LEU A 316 -24.45 4.18 -14.67
C LEU A 316 -25.96 3.93 -14.74
N MET A 317 -26.51 3.70 -15.93
CA MET A 317 -27.95 3.63 -16.20
C MET A 317 -28.45 2.20 -16.49
N ARG A 318 -27.56 1.23 -16.66
CA ARG A 318 -27.89 -0.16 -17.00
C ARG A 318 -27.43 -1.11 -15.92
N ASN A 319 -28.29 -2.04 -15.60
CA ASN A 319 -27.98 -3.21 -14.75
C ASN A 319 -27.49 -4.38 -15.61
#